data_a4eb93e1f6c3f7ec60e49921eeb34fe2
#
_entry.id   a4eb93e1f6c3f7ec60e49921eeb34fe2
#
_cell.length_a   1.000
_cell.length_b   1.000
_cell.length_c   1.000
_cell.angle_alpha   90.00
_cell.angle_beta   90.00
_cell.angle_gamma   90.00
#
_symmetry.space_group_name_H-M   'P 1'
#
loop_
_entity.id
_entity.type
_entity.pdbx_description
1 polymer ?
#
loop_
_entity_poly.entity_id
_entity_poly.type
_entity_poly.pdbx_seq_one_letter_code
_entity_poly.pdbx_strand_id
1 'polypeptide(L)'
;MEETQQSDSLEVLRRKLDLLLRTGQLLMESSADTSRIIRNMDRTAAYLGLPEKKLHIHITYNMLMVNLSDKTHSFSKFQRCDRHGINMDAISAISKLSWRAIKEDYTLDQYEKELERIKNKKRNYSPWLTAIGAGLACGGFCVQFGCDWPAFIYSSIAAIAGFRLRAWLNSTGSNEYVNIAFAAFFSTLLACLSAYILLPVIESHIPSALIPFTHSDTPWHPLMACALFIVP
;
A
#
# COMPACT_ATOMS: atom_id res chain seq x y z
N MET A 1 8.17 31.85 -37.19
CA MET A 1 8.20 32.30 -35.78
C MET A 1 7.02 31.77 -34.99
N GLU A 2 5.79 31.79 -35.51
CA GLU A 2 4.60 31.24 -34.84
C GLU A 2 4.65 29.72 -34.65
N GLU A 3 5.09 28.94 -35.62
CA GLU A 3 5.21 27.49 -35.53
C GLU A 3 6.20 27.04 -34.42
N THR A 4 7.28 27.76 -34.22
CA THR A 4 8.29 27.47 -33.19
C THR A 4 7.74 27.76 -31.80
N GLN A 5 7.01 28.86 -31.63
CA GLN A 5 6.35 29.20 -30.36
C GLN A 5 5.22 28.23 -29.97
N GLN A 6 4.49 27.74 -30.97
CA GLN A 6 3.42 26.75 -30.77
C GLN A 6 4.00 25.38 -30.41
N SER A 7 5.13 24.98 -31.01
CA SER A 7 5.87 23.76 -30.66
C SER A 7 6.37 23.80 -29.23
N ASP A 8 7.01 24.88 -28.79
CA ASP A 8 7.51 25.04 -27.42
C ASP A 8 6.39 25.01 -26.38
N SER A 9 5.26 25.62 -26.69
CA SER A 9 4.09 25.60 -25.78
C SER A 9 3.49 24.19 -25.61
N LEU A 10 3.46 23.39 -26.68
CA LEU A 10 3.01 22.01 -26.66
C LEU A 10 3.97 21.09 -25.89
N GLU A 11 5.26 21.33 -26.00
CA GLU A 11 6.26 20.54 -25.28
C GLU A 11 6.21 20.78 -23.77
N VAL A 12 6.06 22.03 -23.37
CA VAL A 12 5.82 22.39 -21.95
C VAL A 12 4.54 21.77 -21.43
N LEU A 13 3.44 21.81 -22.22
CA LEU A 13 2.19 21.18 -21.84
C LEU A 13 2.33 19.65 -21.67
N ARG A 14 3.00 18.99 -22.58
CA ARG A 14 3.32 17.55 -22.49
C ARG A 14 4.08 17.22 -21.22
N ARG A 15 5.12 18.01 -20.90
CA ARG A 15 5.91 17.83 -19.68
C ARG A 15 5.06 18.01 -18.42
N LYS A 16 4.18 19.01 -18.38
CA LYS A 16 3.26 19.21 -17.24
C LYS A 16 2.32 18.00 -17.05
N LEU A 17 1.74 17.49 -18.14
CA LEU A 17 0.88 16.30 -18.08
C LEU A 17 1.65 15.04 -17.66
N ASP A 18 2.93 14.91 -18.08
CA ASP A 18 3.79 13.81 -17.62
C ASP A 18 4.06 13.86 -16.12
N LEU A 19 4.38 15.02 -15.59
CA LEU A 19 4.60 15.20 -14.16
C LEU A 19 3.33 14.90 -13.34
N LEU A 20 2.18 15.34 -13.85
CA LEU A 20 0.88 15.04 -13.23
C LEU A 20 0.61 13.53 -13.21
N LEU A 21 0.81 12.83 -14.33
CA LEU A 21 0.63 11.38 -14.44
C LEU A 21 1.60 10.61 -13.55
N ARG A 22 2.88 10.99 -13.53
CA ARG A 22 3.89 10.38 -12.65
C ARG A 22 3.53 10.54 -11.18
N THR A 23 2.99 11.70 -10.79
CA THR A 23 2.51 11.95 -9.42
C THR A 23 1.38 10.98 -9.06
N GLY A 24 0.39 10.86 -9.92
CA GLY A 24 -0.72 9.93 -9.75
C GLY A 24 -0.27 8.46 -9.76
N GLN A 25 0.63 8.10 -10.66
CA GLN A 25 1.21 6.74 -10.74
C GLN A 25 1.88 6.34 -9.42
N LEU A 26 2.74 7.19 -8.87
CA LEU A 26 3.42 6.90 -7.61
C LEU A 26 2.45 6.74 -6.44
N LEU A 27 1.36 7.50 -6.42
CA LEU A 27 0.30 7.34 -5.42
C LEU A 27 -0.45 6.00 -5.59
N MET A 28 -0.79 5.61 -6.83
CA MET A 28 -1.42 4.32 -7.12
C MET A 28 -0.50 3.16 -6.76
N GLU A 29 0.75 3.20 -7.20
CA GLU A 29 1.76 2.18 -6.87
C GLU A 29 2.04 2.07 -5.37
N SER A 30 1.76 3.15 -4.61
CA SER A 30 1.85 3.17 -3.15
C SER A 30 0.57 2.74 -2.44
N SER A 31 -0.44 2.28 -3.19
CA SER A 31 -1.78 1.88 -2.69
C SER A 31 -2.48 3.01 -1.94
N ALA A 32 -2.41 4.24 -2.47
CA ALA A 32 -3.20 5.34 -1.95
C ALA A 32 -4.67 5.16 -2.31
N ASP A 33 -5.55 5.59 -1.43
CA ASP A 33 -6.99 5.67 -1.68
C ASP A 33 -7.30 6.62 -2.85
N THR A 34 -8.30 6.27 -3.67
CA THR A 34 -8.67 6.98 -4.90
C THR A 34 -8.97 8.46 -4.66
N SER A 35 -9.68 8.80 -3.58
CA SER A 35 -9.98 10.19 -3.26
C SER A 35 -8.72 10.98 -2.86
N ARG A 36 -7.73 10.31 -2.28
CA ARG A 36 -6.42 10.90 -2.01
C ARG A 36 -5.60 11.13 -3.28
N ILE A 37 -5.65 10.19 -4.22
CA ILE A 37 -4.98 10.34 -5.52
C ILE A 37 -5.55 11.55 -6.24
N ILE A 38 -6.88 11.64 -6.40
CA ILE A 38 -7.55 12.75 -7.07
C ILE A 38 -7.17 14.08 -6.41
N ARG A 39 -7.31 14.23 -5.10
CA ARG A 39 -6.98 15.48 -4.39
C ARG A 39 -5.51 15.91 -4.55
N ASN A 40 -4.58 14.98 -4.60
CA ASN A 40 -3.17 15.31 -4.84
C ASN A 40 -2.93 15.70 -6.29
N MET A 41 -3.58 15.02 -7.24
CA MET A 41 -3.49 15.36 -8.65
C MET A 41 -4.11 16.73 -8.95
N ASP A 42 -5.27 17.05 -8.38
CA ASP A 42 -5.90 18.36 -8.53
C ASP A 42 -4.99 19.49 -8.01
N ARG A 43 -4.38 19.31 -6.85
CA ARG A 43 -3.39 20.27 -6.32
C ARG A 43 -2.15 20.39 -7.22
N THR A 44 -1.66 19.27 -7.73
CA THR A 44 -0.53 19.29 -8.66
C THR A 44 -0.91 19.96 -9.98
N ALA A 45 -2.12 19.73 -10.49
CA ALA A 45 -2.64 20.40 -11.68
C ALA A 45 -2.74 21.92 -11.47
N ALA A 46 -3.25 22.35 -10.31
CA ALA A 46 -3.32 23.76 -9.94
C ALA A 46 -1.92 24.40 -9.90
N TYR A 47 -0.96 23.73 -9.27
CA TYR A 47 0.45 24.16 -9.27
C TYR A 47 1.03 24.28 -10.69
N LEU A 48 0.74 23.31 -11.55
CA LEU A 48 1.21 23.29 -12.94
C LEU A 48 0.50 24.32 -13.84
N GLY A 49 -0.49 25.02 -13.30
CA GLY A 49 -1.31 25.99 -14.06
C GLY A 49 -2.21 25.32 -15.12
N LEU A 50 -2.59 24.06 -14.89
CA LEU A 50 -3.55 23.36 -15.75
C LEU A 50 -4.98 23.77 -15.39
N PRO A 51 -5.84 24.05 -16.36
CA PRO A 51 -7.20 24.50 -16.10
C PRO A 51 -8.07 23.37 -15.54
N GLU A 52 -8.45 23.45 -14.27
CA GLU A 52 -9.24 22.45 -13.56
C GLU A 52 -10.52 22.03 -14.30
N LYS A 53 -11.25 22.99 -14.86
CA LYS A 53 -12.50 22.75 -15.58
C LYS A 53 -12.35 21.95 -16.88
N LYS A 54 -11.14 21.87 -17.42
CA LYS A 54 -10.81 21.19 -18.68
C LYS A 54 -10.05 19.89 -18.46
N LEU A 55 -9.65 19.61 -17.22
CA LEU A 55 -8.87 18.46 -16.84
C LEU A 55 -9.79 17.37 -16.28
N HIS A 56 -9.76 16.19 -16.91
CA HIS A 56 -10.49 15.01 -16.46
C HIS A 56 -9.52 13.92 -16.07
N ILE A 57 -9.58 13.48 -14.82
CA ILE A 57 -8.75 12.40 -14.26
C ILE A 57 -9.61 11.15 -14.17
N HIS A 58 -9.16 10.08 -14.80
CA HIS A 58 -9.83 8.78 -14.78
C HIS A 58 -8.90 7.71 -14.22
N ILE A 59 -9.35 7.02 -13.17
CA ILE A 59 -8.55 6.03 -12.43
C ILE A 59 -9.25 4.68 -12.54
N THR A 60 -8.51 3.68 -13.00
CA THR A 60 -8.91 2.27 -12.96
C THR A 60 -7.92 1.50 -12.10
N TYR A 61 -8.14 0.20 -11.89
CA TYR A 61 -7.27 -0.61 -11.03
C TYR A 61 -5.78 -0.58 -11.43
N ASN A 62 -5.47 -0.60 -12.72
CA ASN A 62 -4.09 -0.67 -13.22
C ASN A 62 -3.72 0.46 -14.18
N MET A 63 -4.58 1.45 -14.36
CA MET A 63 -4.34 2.51 -15.33
C MET A 63 -4.86 3.85 -14.81
N LEU A 64 -4.04 4.87 -15.02
CA LEU A 64 -4.37 6.26 -14.79
C LEU A 64 -4.42 6.98 -16.13
N MET A 65 -5.50 7.70 -16.39
CA MET A 65 -5.66 8.52 -17.57
C MET A 65 -5.96 9.96 -17.18
N VAL A 66 -5.33 10.88 -17.89
CA VAL A 66 -5.60 12.30 -17.79
C VAL A 66 -6.00 12.79 -19.18
N ASN A 67 -7.14 13.44 -19.25
CA ASN A 67 -7.61 14.11 -20.45
C ASN A 67 -7.70 15.61 -20.20
N LEU A 68 -7.05 16.38 -21.05
CA LEU A 68 -7.18 17.84 -21.10
C LEU A 68 -7.93 18.18 -22.37
N SER A 69 -9.18 18.62 -22.25
CA SER A 69 -10.01 18.96 -23.39
C SER A 69 -10.35 20.43 -23.45
N ASP A 70 -10.21 21.02 -24.63
CA ASP A 70 -10.73 22.34 -24.97
C ASP A 70 -11.81 22.18 -26.05
N LYS A 71 -12.49 23.26 -26.39
CA LYS A 71 -13.60 23.26 -27.38
C LYS A 71 -13.19 22.67 -28.75
N THR A 72 -11.90 22.72 -29.11
CA THR A 72 -11.37 22.34 -30.41
C THR A 72 -10.38 21.20 -30.37
N HIS A 73 -9.71 20.98 -29.22
CA HIS A 73 -8.65 19.97 -29.10
C HIS A 73 -8.81 19.18 -27.79
N SER A 74 -8.45 17.91 -27.85
CA SER A 74 -8.43 17.02 -26.68
C SER A 74 -7.09 16.28 -26.64
N PHE A 75 -6.37 16.40 -25.52
CA PHE A 75 -5.15 15.66 -25.25
C PHE A 75 -5.41 14.63 -24.17
N SER A 76 -5.33 13.37 -24.54
CA SER A 76 -5.42 12.25 -23.59
C SER A 76 -4.07 11.61 -23.42
N LYS A 77 -3.67 11.40 -22.17
CA LYS A 77 -2.47 10.65 -21.82
C LYS A 77 -2.80 9.65 -20.75
N PHE A 78 -2.25 8.44 -20.86
CA PHE A 78 -2.47 7.37 -19.89
C PHE A 78 -1.14 6.79 -19.43
N GLN A 79 -1.16 6.29 -18.20
CA GLN A 79 -0.03 5.62 -17.57
C GLN A 79 -0.51 4.32 -16.95
N ARG A 80 0.18 3.23 -17.26
CA ARG A 80 -0.08 1.93 -16.65
C ARG A 80 0.65 1.83 -15.31
N CYS A 81 -0.01 1.22 -14.33
CA CYS A 81 0.49 0.98 -12.99
C CYS A 81 0.47 -0.53 -12.74
N ASP A 82 1.64 -1.16 -12.86
CA ASP A 82 1.75 -2.63 -12.78
C ASP A 82 2.15 -3.13 -11.38
N ARG A 83 2.52 -2.23 -10.49
CA ARG A 83 2.99 -2.56 -9.14
C ARG A 83 2.12 -1.89 -8.11
N HIS A 84 1.63 -2.65 -7.17
CA HIS A 84 0.90 -2.14 -6.02
C HIS A 84 1.60 -2.60 -4.74
N GLY A 85 1.78 -1.68 -3.82
CA GLY A 85 2.38 -2.00 -2.54
C GLY A 85 2.25 -0.85 -1.57
N ILE A 86 1.77 -1.12 -0.37
CA ILE A 86 1.54 -0.10 0.66
C ILE A 86 2.84 0.63 0.99
N ASN A 87 2.86 1.95 0.73
CA ASN A 87 3.97 2.84 1.08
C ASN A 87 3.46 4.19 1.59
N MET A 88 3.13 4.23 2.88
CA MET A 88 2.60 5.43 3.54
C MET A 88 3.59 6.59 3.54
N ASP A 89 4.90 6.32 3.55
CA ASP A 89 5.94 7.35 3.45
C ASP A 89 5.90 8.08 2.11
N ALA A 90 5.76 7.34 1.00
CA ALA A 90 5.65 7.92 -0.33
C ALA A 90 4.37 8.74 -0.46
N ILE A 91 3.23 8.22 0.00
CA ILE A 91 1.94 8.93 -0.01
C ILE A 91 2.05 10.25 0.77
N SER A 92 2.64 10.22 1.96
CA SER A 92 2.84 11.42 2.79
C SER A 92 3.81 12.40 2.14
N ALA A 93 4.92 11.91 1.57
CA ALA A 93 5.92 12.74 0.91
C ALA A 93 5.35 13.45 -0.34
N ILE A 94 4.59 12.75 -1.18
CA ILE A 94 3.92 13.33 -2.36
C ILE A 94 2.89 14.39 -1.93
N SER A 95 2.10 14.09 -0.89
CA SER A 95 1.15 15.07 -0.36
C SER A 95 1.85 16.35 0.14
N LYS A 96 2.98 16.21 0.83
CA LYS A 96 3.80 17.35 1.25
C LYS A 96 4.43 18.08 0.07
N LEU A 97 4.90 17.34 -0.95
CA LEU A 97 5.48 17.93 -2.16
C LEU A 97 4.45 18.80 -2.89
N SER A 98 3.21 18.32 -3.10
CA SER A 98 2.17 19.08 -3.79
C SER A 98 1.83 20.41 -3.06
N TRP A 99 1.88 20.45 -1.73
CA TRP A 99 1.70 21.67 -0.95
C TRP A 99 2.90 22.61 -1.01
N ARG A 100 4.12 22.05 -0.90
CA ARG A 100 5.35 22.84 -0.96
C ARG A 100 5.55 23.46 -2.34
N ALA A 101 5.23 22.73 -3.39
CA ALA A 101 5.35 23.21 -4.76
C ALA A 101 4.52 24.50 -4.99
N ILE A 102 3.32 24.57 -4.42
CA ILE A 102 2.48 25.78 -4.47
C ILE A 102 3.06 26.90 -3.61
N LYS A 103 3.51 26.57 -2.38
CA LYS A 103 3.95 27.58 -1.40
C LYS A 103 5.29 28.20 -1.74
N GLU A 104 6.20 27.40 -2.28
CA GLU A 104 7.60 27.78 -2.53
C GLU A 104 7.88 28.03 -4.02
N ASP A 105 6.84 28.01 -4.85
CA ASP A 105 6.89 28.29 -6.30
C ASP A 105 7.98 27.51 -7.04
N TYR A 106 7.95 26.17 -6.88
CA TYR A 106 8.94 25.28 -7.47
C TYR A 106 8.98 25.41 -9.00
N THR A 107 10.18 25.29 -9.59
CA THR A 107 10.31 25.08 -11.03
C THR A 107 9.92 23.64 -11.39
N LEU A 108 9.56 23.38 -12.66
CA LEU A 108 9.23 22.04 -13.14
C LEU A 108 10.35 21.04 -12.87
N ASP A 109 11.61 21.48 -13.03
CA ASP A 109 12.80 20.65 -12.79
C ASP A 109 12.96 20.29 -11.29
N GLN A 110 12.69 21.24 -10.40
CA GLN A 110 12.74 21.00 -8.96
C GLN A 110 11.65 20.00 -8.54
N TYR A 111 10.45 20.16 -9.07
CA TYR A 111 9.35 19.24 -8.80
C TYR A 111 9.65 17.82 -9.29
N GLU A 112 10.15 17.68 -10.51
CA GLU A 112 10.56 16.40 -11.11
C GLU A 112 11.64 15.72 -10.28
N LYS A 113 12.68 16.45 -9.89
CA LYS A 113 13.77 15.95 -9.04
C LYS A 113 13.30 15.43 -7.69
N GLU A 114 12.41 16.18 -7.02
CA GLU A 114 11.83 15.74 -5.74
C GLU A 114 10.92 14.52 -5.92
N LEU A 115 10.16 14.45 -7.01
CA LEU A 115 9.33 13.30 -7.33
C LEU A 115 10.17 12.04 -7.55
N GLU A 116 11.28 12.15 -8.30
CA GLU A 116 12.23 11.05 -8.48
C GLU A 116 12.92 10.64 -7.19
N ARG A 117 13.24 11.60 -6.33
CA ARG A 117 13.80 11.33 -5.00
C ARG A 117 12.82 10.50 -4.15
N ILE A 118 11.53 10.83 -4.18
CA ILE A 118 10.50 10.07 -3.47
C ILE A 118 10.40 8.65 -4.06
N LYS A 119 10.38 8.52 -5.38
CA LYS A 119 10.33 7.23 -6.09
C LYS A 119 11.49 6.31 -5.72
N ASN A 120 12.70 6.85 -5.68
CA ASN A 120 13.93 6.11 -5.44
C ASN A 120 14.25 5.91 -3.96
N LYS A 121 13.44 6.46 -3.05
CA LYS A 121 13.65 6.31 -1.61
C LYS A 121 13.49 4.86 -1.20
N LYS A 122 14.53 4.27 -0.61
CA LYS A 122 14.47 2.92 -0.03
C LYS A 122 13.44 2.89 1.10
N ARG A 123 12.75 1.76 1.25
CA ARG A 123 11.82 1.53 2.37
C ARG A 123 12.55 1.67 3.70
N ASN A 124 11.95 2.37 4.66
CA ASN A 124 12.56 2.63 5.97
C ASN A 124 12.62 1.39 6.86
N TYR A 125 11.77 0.38 6.58
CA TYR A 125 11.61 -0.81 7.42
C TYR A 125 12.08 -2.05 6.70
N SER A 126 12.78 -2.92 7.43
CA SER A 126 13.13 -4.23 6.91
C SER A 126 11.88 -5.10 6.73
N PRO A 127 11.89 -6.06 5.79
CA PRO A 127 10.76 -6.98 5.61
C PRO A 127 10.40 -7.78 6.87
N TRP A 128 11.37 -8.04 7.75
CA TRP A 128 11.13 -8.71 9.02
C TRP A 128 10.42 -7.82 10.03
N LEU A 129 10.83 -6.56 10.14
CA LEU A 129 10.19 -5.61 11.05
C LEU A 129 8.74 -5.36 10.65
N THR A 130 8.46 -5.30 9.35
CA THR A 130 7.10 -5.17 8.83
C THR A 130 6.25 -6.42 9.16
N ALA A 131 6.83 -7.62 9.02
CA ALA A 131 6.13 -8.86 9.36
C ALA A 131 5.82 -8.96 10.86
N ILE A 132 6.79 -8.58 11.71
CA ILE A 132 6.58 -8.55 13.17
C ILE A 132 5.49 -7.53 13.54
N GLY A 133 5.53 -6.33 12.96
CA GLY A 133 4.49 -5.32 13.18
C GLY A 133 3.10 -5.79 12.76
N ALA A 134 2.99 -6.45 11.61
CA ALA A 134 1.73 -7.04 11.15
C ALA A 134 1.24 -8.15 12.10
N GLY A 135 2.14 -9.03 12.56
CA GLY A 135 1.80 -10.09 13.50
C GLY A 135 1.33 -9.55 14.85
N LEU A 136 2.02 -8.54 15.40
CA LEU A 136 1.60 -7.91 16.66
C LEU A 136 0.25 -7.19 16.51
N ALA A 137 -0.02 -6.57 15.37
CA ALA A 137 -1.33 -5.98 15.09
C ALA A 137 -2.43 -7.04 15.06
N CYS A 138 -2.21 -8.19 14.40
CA CYS A 138 -3.13 -9.32 14.39
C CYS A 138 -3.42 -9.85 15.80
N GLY A 139 -2.36 -10.03 16.60
CA GLY A 139 -2.51 -10.42 18.01
C GLY A 139 -3.29 -9.38 18.83
N GLY A 140 -3.03 -8.08 18.61
CA GLY A 140 -3.76 -7.00 19.24
C GLY A 140 -5.27 -7.05 18.94
N PHE A 141 -5.65 -7.34 17.71
CA PHE A 141 -7.04 -7.59 17.34
C PHE A 141 -7.60 -8.82 18.07
N CYS A 142 -6.80 -9.88 18.23
CA CYS A 142 -7.22 -11.06 18.98
C CYS A 142 -7.66 -10.70 20.41
N VAL A 143 -6.85 -9.92 21.12
CA VAL A 143 -7.19 -9.41 22.46
C VAL A 143 -8.43 -8.52 22.42
N GLN A 144 -8.58 -7.66 21.43
CA GLN A 144 -9.74 -6.79 21.25
C GLN A 144 -11.04 -7.58 21.06
N PHE A 145 -10.98 -8.74 20.43
CA PHE A 145 -12.11 -9.67 20.29
C PHE A 145 -12.34 -10.57 21.52
N GLY A 146 -11.65 -10.31 22.63
CA GLY A 146 -11.84 -11.01 23.89
C GLY A 146 -11.10 -12.35 23.99
N CYS A 147 -10.07 -12.55 23.17
CA CYS A 147 -9.21 -13.72 23.24
C CYS A 147 -8.21 -13.60 24.41
N ASP A 148 -7.75 -14.75 24.88
CA ASP A 148 -6.76 -14.85 25.95
C ASP A 148 -5.30 -14.57 25.48
N TRP A 149 -4.39 -14.48 26.43
CA TRP A 149 -2.96 -14.22 26.15
C TRP A 149 -2.28 -15.26 25.29
N PRO A 150 -2.52 -16.58 25.49
CA PRO A 150 -1.95 -17.58 24.60
C PRO A 150 -2.45 -17.41 23.15
N ALA A 151 -3.74 -17.11 22.95
CA ALA A 151 -4.28 -16.86 21.62
C ALA A 151 -3.62 -15.65 20.94
N PHE A 152 -3.30 -14.59 21.69
CA PHE A 152 -2.49 -13.47 21.18
C PHE A 152 -1.15 -13.93 20.61
N ILE A 153 -0.44 -14.80 21.34
CA ILE A 153 0.88 -15.31 20.90
C ILE A 153 0.74 -16.16 19.65
N TYR A 154 -0.22 -17.09 19.61
CA TYR A 154 -0.42 -17.99 18.46
C TYR A 154 -0.85 -17.24 17.21
N SER A 155 -1.80 -16.34 17.33
CA SER A 155 -2.25 -15.53 16.20
C SER A 155 -1.15 -14.62 15.69
N SER A 156 -0.33 -14.04 16.57
CA SER A 156 0.82 -13.21 16.18
C SER A 156 1.87 -14.00 15.40
N ILE A 157 2.26 -15.17 15.89
CA ILE A 157 3.24 -16.03 15.22
C ILE A 157 2.72 -16.53 13.88
N ALA A 158 1.47 -17.00 13.85
CA ALA A 158 0.82 -17.45 12.62
C ALA A 158 0.73 -16.34 11.58
N ALA A 159 0.37 -15.13 12.02
CA ALA A 159 0.30 -13.94 11.16
C ALA A 159 1.69 -13.56 10.62
N ILE A 160 2.75 -13.58 11.44
CA ILE A 160 4.12 -13.32 10.97
C ILE A 160 4.52 -14.33 9.88
N ALA A 161 4.25 -15.61 10.10
CA ALA A 161 4.57 -16.66 9.15
C ALA A 161 3.78 -16.49 7.83
N GLY A 162 2.48 -16.24 7.90
CA GLY A 162 1.63 -16.00 6.74
C GLY A 162 2.04 -14.76 5.96
N PHE A 163 2.36 -13.66 6.65
CA PHE A 163 2.85 -12.43 6.00
C PHE A 163 4.19 -12.66 5.27
N ARG A 164 5.10 -13.41 5.87
CA ARG A 164 6.37 -13.79 5.23
C ARG A 164 6.16 -14.68 4.02
N LEU A 165 5.26 -15.66 4.12
CA LEU A 165 4.90 -16.54 3.01
C LEU A 165 4.31 -15.74 1.85
N ARG A 166 3.37 -14.82 2.11
CA ARG A 166 2.81 -13.93 1.10
C ARG A 166 3.89 -13.10 0.40
N ALA A 167 4.78 -12.48 1.17
CA ALA A 167 5.87 -11.68 0.62
C ALA A 167 6.80 -12.51 -0.27
N TRP A 168 7.07 -13.75 0.11
CA TRP A 168 7.85 -14.69 -0.70
C TRP A 168 7.11 -15.10 -1.98
N LEU A 169 5.83 -15.46 -1.90
CA LEU A 169 5.00 -15.79 -3.07
C LEU A 169 4.90 -14.63 -4.05
N ASN A 170 4.74 -13.39 -3.57
CA ASN A 170 4.71 -12.21 -4.42
C ASN A 170 6.04 -11.98 -5.16
N SER A 171 7.17 -12.41 -4.59
CA SER A 171 8.46 -12.32 -5.27
C SER A 171 8.63 -13.32 -6.41
N THR A 172 7.81 -14.37 -6.48
CA THR A 172 7.83 -15.36 -7.56
C THR A 172 7.02 -14.95 -8.79
N GLY A 173 6.34 -13.79 -8.75
CA GLY A 173 5.56 -13.29 -9.88
C GLY A 173 4.20 -13.96 -10.09
N SER A 174 3.72 -14.73 -9.11
CA SER A 174 2.41 -15.38 -9.13
C SER A 174 1.27 -14.38 -8.96
N ASN A 175 0.04 -14.80 -9.26
CA ASN A 175 -1.15 -13.97 -9.12
C ASN A 175 -1.36 -13.53 -7.66
N GLU A 176 -1.50 -12.22 -7.43
CA GLU A 176 -1.60 -11.63 -6.10
C GLU A 176 -2.78 -12.19 -5.28
N TYR A 177 -3.93 -12.41 -5.89
CA TYR A 177 -5.12 -12.95 -5.20
C TYR A 177 -4.91 -14.39 -4.75
N VAL A 178 -4.25 -15.21 -5.57
CA VAL A 178 -3.89 -16.58 -5.20
C VAL A 178 -2.89 -16.58 -4.04
N ASN A 179 -1.90 -15.70 -4.07
CA ASN A 179 -0.91 -15.56 -3.00
C ASN A 179 -1.55 -15.16 -1.67
N ILE A 180 -2.52 -14.24 -1.71
CA ILE A 180 -3.29 -13.83 -0.54
C ILE A 180 -4.08 -15.01 0.03
N ALA A 181 -4.86 -15.69 -0.81
CA ALA A 181 -5.68 -16.82 -0.40
C ALA A 181 -4.83 -17.95 0.22
N PHE A 182 -3.70 -18.26 -0.41
CA PHE A 182 -2.78 -19.30 0.08
C PHE A 182 -2.12 -18.90 1.41
N ALA A 183 -1.66 -17.65 1.54
CA ALA A 183 -1.07 -17.15 2.77
C ALA A 183 -2.09 -17.10 3.92
N ALA A 184 -3.33 -16.69 3.65
CA ALA A 184 -4.41 -16.68 4.62
C ALA A 184 -4.76 -18.11 5.11
N PHE A 185 -4.92 -19.04 4.17
CA PHE A 185 -5.15 -20.45 4.50
C PHE A 185 -4.02 -21.02 5.38
N PHE A 186 -2.76 -20.79 4.99
CA PHE A 186 -1.60 -21.24 5.75
C PHE A 186 -1.54 -20.64 7.15
N SER A 187 -1.76 -19.34 7.28
CA SER A 187 -1.76 -18.64 8.57
C SER A 187 -2.84 -19.18 9.50
N THR A 188 -4.05 -19.37 8.99
CA THR A 188 -5.19 -19.89 9.74
C THR A 188 -4.95 -21.33 10.18
N LEU A 189 -4.44 -22.16 9.27
CA LEU A 189 -4.10 -23.55 9.57
C LEU A 189 -3.03 -23.61 10.66
N LEU A 190 -1.97 -22.78 10.57
CA LEU A 190 -0.91 -22.72 11.56
C LEU A 190 -1.43 -22.29 12.93
N ALA A 191 -2.30 -21.29 12.99
CA ALA A 191 -2.91 -20.84 14.24
C ALA A 191 -3.73 -21.97 14.91
N CYS A 192 -4.55 -22.68 14.13
CA CYS A 192 -5.36 -23.80 14.62
C CYS A 192 -4.48 -24.98 15.07
N LEU A 193 -3.50 -25.36 14.27
CA LEU A 193 -2.57 -26.45 14.64
C LEU A 193 -1.81 -26.12 15.93
N SER A 194 -1.36 -24.88 16.09
CA SER A 194 -0.65 -24.45 17.29
C SER A 194 -1.55 -24.54 18.52
N ALA A 195 -2.77 -24.03 18.44
CA ALA A 195 -3.67 -23.96 19.58
C ALA A 195 -4.24 -25.35 19.98
N TYR A 196 -4.60 -26.20 19.01
CA TYR A 196 -5.40 -27.40 19.27
C TYR A 196 -4.64 -28.73 19.16
N ILE A 197 -3.48 -28.76 18.52
CA ILE A 197 -2.70 -29.99 18.34
C ILE A 197 -1.34 -29.86 19.02
N LEU A 198 -0.59 -28.82 18.71
CA LEU A 198 0.80 -28.74 19.21
C LEU A 198 0.83 -28.47 20.71
N LEU A 199 -0.06 -27.62 21.20
CA LEU A 199 -0.06 -27.22 22.59
C LEU A 199 -0.47 -28.33 23.55
N PRO A 200 -1.57 -29.07 23.38
CA PRO A 200 -1.92 -30.16 24.26
C PRO A 200 -0.81 -31.22 24.37
N VAL A 201 -0.07 -31.43 23.26
CA VAL A 201 1.08 -32.33 23.25
C VAL A 201 2.25 -31.74 24.06
N ILE A 202 2.52 -30.45 23.94
CA ILE A 202 3.57 -29.78 24.70
C ILE A 202 3.21 -29.68 26.18
N GLU A 203 1.96 -29.39 26.52
CA GLU A 203 1.45 -29.30 27.89
C GLU A 203 1.60 -30.59 28.68
N SER A 204 1.51 -31.72 28.02
CA SER A 204 1.78 -33.03 28.66
C SER A 204 3.22 -33.17 29.16
N HIS A 205 4.15 -32.33 28.70
CA HIS A 205 5.57 -32.35 29.06
C HIS A 205 6.03 -31.15 29.88
N ILE A 206 5.15 -30.16 30.08
CA ILE A 206 5.46 -28.91 30.79
C ILE A 206 5.02 -28.99 32.25
N PRO A 207 5.80 -28.41 33.21
CA PRO A 207 5.38 -28.30 34.60
C PRO A 207 4.03 -27.59 34.75
N SER A 208 3.16 -28.09 35.61
CA SER A 208 1.80 -27.57 35.84
C SER A 208 1.73 -26.03 36.15
N ALA A 209 2.81 -25.47 36.65
CA ALA A 209 2.93 -24.05 36.93
C ALA A 209 2.93 -23.16 35.67
N LEU A 210 3.24 -23.68 34.50
CA LEU A 210 3.31 -22.95 33.22
C LEU A 210 2.04 -23.13 32.37
N ILE A 211 1.20 -24.10 32.67
CA ILE A 211 -0.06 -24.37 31.93
C ILE A 211 -0.97 -23.14 31.81
N PRO A 212 -1.17 -22.29 32.85
CA PRO A 212 -2.01 -21.10 32.72
C PRO A 212 -1.54 -20.09 31.69
N PHE A 213 -0.25 -20.13 31.31
CA PHE A 213 0.35 -19.24 30.32
C PHE A 213 0.38 -19.81 28.89
N THR A 214 0.07 -21.10 28.75
CA THR A 214 0.16 -21.82 27.48
C THR A 214 -1.20 -22.29 26.98
N HIS A 215 -2.11 -22.65 27.88
CA HIS A 215 -3.45 -23.11 27.55
C HIS A 215 -4.33 -21.96 27.06
N SER A 216 -5.04 -22.17 25.95
CA SER A 216 -6.00 -21.21 25.40
C SER A 216 -7.39 -21.80 25.38
N ASP A 217 -8.32 -21.16 26.12
CA ASP A 217 -9.74 -21.46 26.10
C ASP A 217 -10.48 -20.70 24.98
N THR A 218 -9.75 -19.94 24.17
CA THR A 218 -10.34 -19.11 23.11
C THR A 218 -10.95 -19.98 22.01
N PRO A 219 -12.23 -19.75 21.63
CA PRO A 219 -12.84 -20.44 20.50
C PRO A 219 -12.04 -20.24 19.21
N TRP A 220 -12.05 -21.25 18.35
CA TRP A 220 -11.32 -21.22 17.09
C TRP A 220 -11.74 -20.07 16.14
N HIS A 221 -12.99 -19.60 16.17
CA HIS A 221 -13.50 -18.54 15.29
C HIS A 221 -12.72 -17.22 15.40
N PRO A 222 -12.58 -16.59 16.59
CA PRO A 222 -11.83 -15.36 16.70
C PRO A 222 -10.34 -15.55 16.43
N LEU A 223 -9.78 -16.71 16.80
CA LEU A 223 -8.39 -17.01 16.49
C LEU A 223 -8.13 -17.04 14.99
N MET A 224 -9.01 -17.72 14.23
CA MET A 224 -8.93 -17.77 12.77
C MET A 224 -9.13 -16.40 12.14
N ALA A 225 -10.14 -15.64 12.61
CA ALA A 225 -10.43 -14.30 12.09
C ALA A 225 -9.22 -13.37 12.26
N CYS A 226 -8.55 -13.41 13.40
CA CYS A 226 -7.36 -12.59 13.65
C CYS A 226 -6.17 -13.01 12.78
N ALA A 227 -5.98 -14.31 12.56
CA ALA A 227 -4.93 -14.81 11.68
C ALA A 227 -5.15 -14.44 10.20
N LEU A 228 -6.41 -14.25 9.79
CA LEU A 228 -6.79 -13.80 8.44
C LEU A 228 -6.52 -12.31 8.19
N PHE A 229 -6.31 -11.49 9.20
CA PHE A 229 -6.15 -10.03 9.08
C PHE A 229 -4.88 -9.59 8.33
N ILE A 230 -4.16 -10.53 7.74
CA ILE A 230 -2.95 -10.31 6.91
C ILE A 230 -3.28 -9.65 5.56
N VAL A 231 -4.53 -9.51 5.25
CA VAL A 231 -5.04 -8.97 3.96
C VAL A 231 -5.47 -7.52 4.15
N PRO A 232 -5.14 -6.63 3.32
CA PRO A 232 -4.68 -6.49 1.94
C PRO A 232 -3.26 -6.03 1.73
#